data_cba9358f8b7f779bec4687452bdf317f
#
_entry.id   cba9358f8b7f779bec4687452bdf317f
#
_cell.length_a   1.000
_cell.length_b   1.000
_cell.length_c   1.000
_cell.angle_alpha   90.00
_cell.angle_beta   90.00
_cell.angle_gamma   90.00
#
_symmetry.space_group_name_H-M   'P 1'
#
loop_
_entity.id
_entity.type
_entity.pdbx_description
1 polymer ?
#
loop_
_entity_poly.entity_id
_entity_poly.type
_entity_poly.pdbx_seq_one_letter_code
_entity_poly.pdbx_strand_id
1 'polypeptide(L)' 'MVGAGVVEETTVVERAPGGPLATPVALGSIRLEGGPVVVARLESALGPGDSVRLEYRDGVPVASRTAP' A
#
# COMPACT_ATOMS: atom_id res chain seq x y z
N MET A 1 -13.70 5.75 0.28
CA MET A 1 -14.01 4.56 -0.53
C MET A 1 -13.14 3.39 -0.08
N VAL A 2 -13.71 2.23 -0.04
CA VAL A 2 -13.02 1.01 0.39
C VAL A 2 -13.08 0.00 -0.75
N GLY A 3 -11.97 -0.66 -1.00
CA GLY A 3 -11.90 -1.68 -2.02
C GLY A 3 -11.05 -2.85 -1.55
N ALA A 4 -11.13 -3.93 -2.30
CA ALA A 4 -10.31 -5.10 -2.05
C ALA A 4 -9.41 -5.34 -3.24
N GLY A 5 -8.23 -5.88 -2.99
CA GLY A 5 -7.29 -6.15 -4.04
C GLY A 5 -6.18 -7.07 -3.60
N VAL A 6 -5.24 -7.25 -4.50
CA VAL A 6 -4.09 -8.12 -4.27
C VAL A 6 -2.83 -7.33 -4.56
N VAL A 7 -1.84 -7.48 -3.70
CA VAL A 7 -0.56 -6.82 -3.90
C VAL A 7 0.16 -7.49 -5.07
N GLU A 8 0.63 -6.69 -6.01
CA GLU A 8 1.41 -7.21 -7.14
C GLU A 8 2.89 -7.01 -6.94
N GLU A 9 3.28 -5.81 -6.52
CA GLU A 9 4.68 -5.50 -6.31
C GLU A 9 4.82 -4.60 -5.10
N THR A 10 5.95 -4.66 -4.45
CA THR A 10 6.23 -3.81 -3.30
C THR A 10 7.58 -3.15 -3.47
N THR A 11 7.72 -1.97 -2.88
CA THR A 11 8.99 -1.28 -2.84
C THR A 11 9.06 -0.46 -1.55
N VAL A 12 10.25 -0.18 -1.12
CA VAL A 12 10.47 0.68 0.04
C VAL A 12 11.13 1.95 -0.44
N VAL A 13 10.53 3.07 -0.13
CA VAL A 13 11.06 4.37 -0.49
C VAL A 13 11.63 4.99 0.78
N GLU A 14 12.91 5.31 0.75
CA GLU A 14 13.53 5.99 1.86
C GLU A 14 13.47 7.48 1.63
N ARG A 15 13.28 8.20 2.71
CA ARG A 15 13.19 9.64 2.61
C ARG A 15 14.54 10.21 2.20
N ALA A 16 14.48 11.30 1.48
CA ALA A 16 15.69 11.99 1.07
C ALA A 16 16.43 12.52 2.30
N PRO A 17 17.75 12.62 2.20
CA PRO A 17 18.53 13.21 3.28
C PRO A 17 18.05 14.61 3.61
N GLY A 18 18.05 14.93 4.88
CA GLY A 18 17.61 16.24 5.32
C GLY A 18 16.16 16.29 5.77
N GLY A 19 15.42 15.24 5.54
CA GLY A 19 14.07 15.18 6.05
C GLY A 19 14.06 15.04 7.56
N PRO A 20 13.03 15.52 8.22
CA PRO A 20 12.99 15.46 9.68
C PRO A 20 12.89 14.04 10.21
N LEU A 21 12.32 13.14 9.44
CA LEU A 21 12.20 11.75 9.84
C LEU A 21 12.66 10.90 8.69
N ALA A 22 13.54 9.98 8.97
CA ALA A 22 14.08 9.07 7.96
C ALA A 22 13.35 7.74 7.98
N THR A 23 12.06 7.77 8.18
CA THR A 23 11.27 6.55 8.24
C THR A 23 10.97 6.05 6.84
N PRO A 24 11.39 4.84 6.50
CA PRO A 24 11.08 4.29 5.18
C PRO A 24 9.57 4.11 5.03
N VAL A 25 9.10 4.30 3.82
CA VAL A 25 7.70 4.12 3.50
C VAL A 25 7.59 2.97 2.51
N ALA A 26 6.79 1.99 2.87
CA ALA A 26 6.53 0.87 1.98
C ALA A 26 5.35 1.19 1.08
N LEU A 27 5.54 1.02 -0.22
CA LEU A 27 4.50 1.24 -1.21
C LEU A 27 4.29 -0.04 -2.00
N GLY A 28 3.11 -0.22 -2.50
CA GLY A 28 2.81 -1.38 -3.31
C GLY A 28 1.83 -1.07 -4.40
N SER A 29 1.94 -1.83 -5.50
CA SER A 29 0.96 -1.80 -6.56
C SER A 29 -0.12 -2.78 -6.19
N ILE A 30 -1.35 -2.31 -6.12
CA ILE A 30 -2.50 -3.12 -5.73
C ILE A 30 -3.40 -3.27 -6.94
N ARG A 31 -3.62 -4.52 -7.34
CA ARG A 31 -4.61 -4.80 -8.38
C ARG A 31 -5.96 -4.93 -7.72
N LEU A 32 -6.82 -3.99 -8.02
CA LEU A 32 -8.16 -4.00 -7.47
C LEU A 32 -9.01 -5.04 -8.17
N GLU A 33 -9.97 -5.56 -7.44
CA GLU A 33 -10.95 -6.46 -8.00
C GLU A 33 -11.70 -5.75 -9.09
N GLY A 34 -11.70 -6.31 -10.28
CA GLY A 34 -12.36 -5.70 -11.41
C GLY A 34 -11.48 -4.85 -12.29
N GLY A 35 -10.21 -4.69 -11.98
CA GLY A 35 -9.35 -4.15 -13.00
C GLY A 35 -8.23 -3.20 -12.63
N PRO A 36 -8.47 -1.98 -12.16
CA PRO A 36 -7.37 -1.02 -12.13
C PRO A 36 -6.30 -1.34 -11.11
N VAL A 37 -5.08 -0.91 -11.42
CA VAL A 37 -3.96 -1.03 -10.49
C VAL A 37 -3.73 0.34 -9.88
N VAL A 38 -3.61 0.39 -8.56
CA VAL A 38 -3.31 1.63 -7.86
C VAL A 38 -2.08 1.44 -7.00
N VAL A 39 -1.38 2.53 -6.75
CA VAL A 39 -0.25 2.52 -5.84
C VAL A 39 -0.75 2.97 -4.48
N ALA A 40 -0.45 2.19 -3.45
CA ALA A 40 -0.93 2.48 -2.12
C ALA A 40 0.19 2.32 -1.10
N ARG A 41 0.05 3.00 0.00
CA ARG A 41 0.93 2.84 1.14
C ARG A 41 0.57 1.53 1.83
N LEU A 42 1.58 0.75 2.16
CA LEU A 42 1.38 -0.53 2.84
C LEU A 42 1.47 -0.33 4.34
N GLU A 43 0.46 -0.77 5.05
CA GLU A 43 0.36 -0.54 6.48
C GLU A 43 1.12 -1.58 7.31
N SER A 44 1.31 -2.75 6.76
CA SER A 44 2.02 -3.80 7.46
C SER A 44 2.92 -4.53 6.49
N ALA A 45 3.65 -5.52 6.98
CA ALA A 45 4.56 -6.28 6.13
C ALA A 45 3.75 -7.12 5.15
N LEU A 46 3.53 -6.57 3.97
CA LEU A 46 2.79 -7.23 2.91
C LEU A 46 3.72 -7.56 1.78
N GLY A 47 3.43 -8.64 1.08
CA GLY A 47 4.20 -9.06 -0.07
C GLY A 47 3.31 -9.39 -1.25
N PRO A 48 3.92 -9.62 -2.42
CA PRO A 48 3.15 -9.98 -3.61
C PRO A 48 2.27 -11.19 -3.36
N GLY A 49 1.02 -11.10 -3.79
CA GLY A 49 0.05 -12.16 -3.61
C GLY A 49 -0.82 -12.00 -2.39
N ASP A 50 -0.49 -11.10 -1.48
CA ASP A 50 -1.31 -10.90 -0.29
C ASP A 50 -2.59 -10.17 -0.63
N SER A 51 -3.67 -10.62 -0.02
CA SER A 51 -4.97 -9.94 -0.15
C SER A 51 -5.01 -8.77 0.79
N VAL A 52 -5.46 -7.64 0.29
CA VAL A 52 -5.48 -6.42 1.06
C VAL A 52 -6.81 -5.71 0.93
N ARG A 53 -7.06 -4.84 1.87
CA ARG A 53 -8.18 -3.92 1.86
C ARG A 53 -7.61 -2.53 1.65
N LEU A 54 -8.20 -1.80 0.74
CA LEU A 54 -7.75 -0.46 0.40
C LEU A 54 -8.68 0.56 1.01
N GLU A 55 -8.10 1.52 1.73
CA GLU A 55 -8.84 2.61 2.32
C GLU A 55 -8.13 3.91 1.99
N TYR A 56 -8.88 5.01 2.04
CA TYR A 56 -8.28 6.33 1.89
C TYR A 56 -8.26 7.01 3.25
N ARG A 57 -7.08 7.46 3.65
CA ARG A 57 -6.91 8.22 4.89
C ARG A 57 -6.29 9.56 4.51
N ASP A 58 -7.02 10.62 4.78
CA ASP A 58 -6.58 11.98 4.42
C ASP A 58 -6.22 12.08 2.95
N GLY A 59 -6.98 11.40 2.10
CA GLY A 59 -6.75 11.45 0.67
C GLY A 59 -5.65 10.53 0.17
N VAL A 60 -5.04 9.76 1.05
CA VAL A 60 -3.95 8.85 0.69
C VAL A 60 -4.44 7.42 0.72
N PRO A 61 -4.25 6.67 -0.38
CA PRO A 61 -4.64 5.25 -0.38
C PRO A 61 -3.70 4.44 0.50
N VAL A 62 -4.29 3.65 1.38
CA VAL A 62 -3.55 2.81 2.31
C VAL A 62 -4.07 1.39 2.19
N ALA A 63 -3.16 0.44 2.04
CA ALA A 63 -3.51 -0.97 1.95
C ALA A 63 -3.17 -1.66 3.26
N SER A 64 -4.12 -2.40 3.78
CA SER A 64 -3.91 -3.17 5.00
C SER A 64 -4.32 -4.61 4.75
N ARG A 65 -3.79 -5.51 5.58
CA ARG A 65 -4.07 -6.93 5.42
C ARG A 65 -5.54 -7.19 5.68
N THR A 66 -6.14 -7.97 4.81
CA THR A 66 -7.53 -8.37 5.00
C THR A 66 -7.59 -9.28 6.22
N ALA A 67 -8.51 -9.00 7.12
CA ALA A 67 -8.67 -9.83 8.31
C ALA A 67 -9.20 -11.21 7.91
N PRO A 68 -8.74 -12.26 8.59
CA PRO A 68 -9.22 -13.61 8.32
C PRO A 68 -10.69 -13.81 8.66
#